data_32699c324f82368c2aad81842a3a93ae
#
_entry.id   32699c324f82368c2aad81842a3a93ae
#
_cell.length_a   1.000
_cell.length_b   1.000
_cell.length_c   1.000
_cell.angle_alpha   90.00
_cell.angle_beta   90.00
_cell.angle_gamma   90.00
#
_symmetry.space_group_name_H-M   'P 1'
#
loop_
_entity.id
_entity.type
_entity.pdbx_description
1 polymer ?
#
loop_
_entity_poly.entity_id
_entity_poly.type
_entity_poly.pdbx_seq_one_letter_code
_entity_poly.pdbx_strand_id
1 'polypeptide(L)'
;MPTVSRNGPYLAGLLAVSVLALAACSKGGGTSSAGGGEAAKAGGGPDTVITEADLPRIKAGKWQKVETGEDGKSETSSYCESGKAIQMHKPDKAQCAKFEIKRTFLGGIVMDMQCGDPAQYVMSAHATASGDFNSHVTSDSTMTLTVPGKPATTTKIHTEMTYLGACDPGEKPENGDN
;
A
#
# COMPACT_ATOMS: atom_id res chain seq x y z
N MET A 1 27.87 10.14 37.88
CA MET A 1 27.22 9.12 38.73
C MET A 1 26.04 9.75 39.40
N PRO A 2 24.83 9.39 39.01
CA PRO A 2 23.87 8.95 40.01
C PRO A 2 23.04 7.77 39.47
N THR A 3 22.88 6.92 40.30
CA THR A 3 22.02 5.87 40.87
C THR A 3 20.74 5.52 40.12
N VAL A 4 20.72 4.24 39.77
CA VAL A 4 19.60 3.41 39.37
C VAL A 4 18.59 3.30 40.53
N SER A 5 17.30 3.50 40.26
CA SER A 5 16.21 3.06 41.13
C SER A 5 15.37 2.04 40.41
N ARG A 6 15.50 0.80 40.87
CA ARG A 6 14.58 -0.33 40.64
C ARG A 6 13.45 -0.19 41.64
N ASN A 7 12.20 -0.35 41.19
CA ASN A 7 11.18 -1.08 41.96
C ASN A 7 9.97 -1.33 41.04
N GLY A 8 9.61 -2.62 40.84
CA GLY A 8 8.35 -3.10 40.34
C GLY A 8 7.24 -2.92 41.37
N PRO A 9 6.02 -3.40 41.22
CA PRO A 9 5.76 -4.84 41.23
C PRO A 9 4.68 -5.33 40.24
N TYR A 10 4.71 -6.61 40.08
CA TYR A 10 3.69 -7.52 39.53
C TYR A 10 2.27 -7.22 40.01
N LEU A 11 1.32 -7.27 39.08
CA LEU A 11 -0.07 -7.67 39.37
C LEU A 11 -0.58 -8.59 38.27
N ALA A 12 -0.69 -9.83 38.66
CA ALA A 12 -1.43 -10.89 38.00
C ALA A 12 -2.94 -10.64 38.18
N GLY A 13 -3.73 -10.93 37.18
CA GLY A 13 -5.19 -10.82 37.26
C GLY A 13 -5.86 -11.35 36.00
N LEU A 14 -6.06 -12.67 36.00
CA LEU A 14 -7.32 -13.39 35.86
C LEU A 14 -8.09 -13.33 34.55
N LEU A 15 -8.10 -14.51 33.95
CA LEU A 15 -9.04 -15.17 33.06
C LEU A 15 -10.51 -14.72 33.20
N ALA A 16 -11.15 -14.45 32.07
CA ALA A 16 -12.57 -14.71 31.92
C ALA A 16 -12.83 -15.26 30.50
N VAL A 17 -12.99 -16.55 30.45
CA VAL A 17 -13.58 -17.31 29.35
C VAL A 17 -15.07 -17.01 29.33
N SER A 18 -15.61 -16.54 28.24
CA SER A 18 -17.05 -16.54 27.98
C SER A 18 -17.31 -17.11 26.60
N VAL A 19 -17.69 -18.37 26.60
CA VAL A 19 -18.32 -19.10 25.50
C VAL A 19 -19.83 -18.85 25.63
N LEU A 20 -20.49 -18.45 24.55
CA LEU A 20 -21.93 -18.63 24.26
C LEU A 20 -22.13 -18.23 22.80
N ALA A 21 -22.37 -19.16 21.99
CA ALA A 21 -23.55 -19.94 21.63
C ALA A 21 -24.30 -19.39 20.41
N LEU A 22 -24.36 -20.24 19.44
CA LEU A 22 -25.20 -20.41 18.27
C LEU A 22 -26.65 -19.92 18.40
N ALA A 23 -27.16 -19.36 17.35
CA ALA A 23 -28.47 -19.53 16.72
C ALA A 23 -28.73 -18.35 15.80
N ALA A 24 -29.35 -18.39 14.69
CA ALA A 24 -30.16 -19.26 13.93
C ALA A 24 -30.44 -18.60 12.57
N CYS A 25 -30.65 -19.40 11.57
CA CYS A 25 -31.18 -18.99 10.28
C CYS A 25 -32.49 -18.22 10.42
N SER A 26 -32.61 -17.09 9.76
CA SER A 26 -33.91 -16.52 9.41
C SER A 26 -33.89 -16.05 7.96
N LYS A 27 -34.72 -16.76 7.19
CA LYS A 27 -35.09 -16.48 5.82
C LYS A 27 -36.13 -15.35 5.87
N GLY A 28 -35.82 -14.21 5.30
CA GLY A 28 -36.76 -13.11 5.21
C GLY A 28 -36.32 -12.12 4.15
N GLY A 29 -37.06 -12.10 3.05
CA GLY A 29 -36.90 -11.14 1.97
C GLY A 29 -37.26 -9.73 2.43
N GLY A 30 -36.51 -8.77 1.98
CA GLY A 30 -36.73 -7.36 2.18
C GLY A 30 -35.90 -6.57 1.20
N THR A 31 -36.51 -6.17 0.10
CA THR A 31 -36.05 -5.13 -0.82
C THR A 31 -35.84 -3.84 -0.05
N SER A 32 -34.60 -3.35 -0.02
CA SER A 32 -34.30 -1.97 0.31
C SER A 32 -33.18 -1.49 -0.56
N SER A 33 -33.53 -0.68 -1.54
CA SER A 33 -32.66 0.21 -2.27
C SER A 33 -31.95 1.15 -1.31
N ALA A 34 -30.62 1.14 -1.29
CA ALA A 34 -29.85 2.29 -0.84
C ALA A 34 -28.44 2.25 -1.42
N GLY A 35 -28.11 3.27 -2.21
CA GLY A 35 -26.76 3.76 -2.37
C GLY A 35 -25.82 2.90 -3.19
N GLY A 36 -25.96 2.95 -4.52
CA GLY A 36 -24.96 2.47 -5.44
C GLY A 36 -23.65 3.20 -5.30
N GLY A 37 -22.72 2.63 -4.54
CA GLY A 37 -21.30 2.80 -4.81
C GLY A 37 -21.03 2.01 -6.08
N GLU A 38 -20.83 2.72 -7.16
CA GLU A 38 -20.42 2.15 -8.44
C GLU A 38 -19.09 1.45 -8.23
N ALA A 39 -19.13 0.15 -7.99
CA ALA A 39 -17.96 -0.72 -8.06
C ALA A 39 -17.42 -0.54 -9.48
N ALA A 40 -16.26 0.09 -9.58
CA ALA A 40 -15.53 0.23 -10.83
C ALA A 40 -15.52 -1.14 -11.51
N LYS A 41 -16.10 -1.22 -12.70
CA LYS A 41 -16.10 -2.40 -13.56
C LYS A 41 -14.66 -2.89 -13.71
N ALA A 42 -14.28 -3.90 -12.96
CA ALA A 42 -13.04 -4.62 -13.14
C ALA A 42 -13.16 -5.45 -14.44
N GLY A 43 -12.99 -4.78 -15.56
CA GLY A 43 -12.99 -5.38 -16.90
C GLY A 43 -11.55 -5.57 -17.36
N GLY A 44 -10.89 -6.60 -16.88
CA GLY A 44 -9.59 -7.02 -17.40
C GLY A 44 -9.29 -8.41 -16.86
N GLY A 45 -8.98 -9.36 -17.76
CA GLY A 45 -8.46 -10.66 -17.36
C GLY A 45 -7.12 -10.52 -16.62
N PRO A 46 -6.58 -11.63 -16.07
CA PRO A 46 -5.28 -11.62 -15.40
C PRO A 46 -4.22 -11.03 -16.33
N ASP A 47 -3.31 -10.23 -15.78
CA ASP A 47 -2.17 -9.61 -16.48
C ASP A 47 -2.53 -8.62 -17.60
N THR A 48 -3.67 -7.97 -17.51
CA THR A 48 -4.04 -6.92 -18.47
C THR A 48 -3.24 -5.66 -18.19
N VAL A 49 -2.56 -5.14 -19.23
CA VAL A 49 -1.93 -3.81 -19.17
C VAL A 49 -3.02 -2.76 -18.99
N ILE A 50 -2.83 -1.91 -17.99
CA ILE A 50 -3.78 -0.86 -17.62
C ILE A 50 -3.14 0.52 -17.75
N THR A 51 -3.97 1.56 -17.79
CA THR A 51 -3.53 2.96 -17.78
C THR A 51 -3.60 3.53 -16.36
N GLU A 52 -3.03 4.71 -16.16
CA GLU A 52 -3.14 5.43 -14.86
C GLU A 52 -4.60 5.68 -14.45
N ALA A 53 -5.50 5.86 -15.41
CA ALA A 53 -6.92 6.05 -15.14
C ALA A 53 -7.61 4.81 -14.54
N ASP A 54 -7.02 3.64 -14.78
CA ASP A 54 -7.52 2.34 -14.29
C ASP A 54 -6.89 1.93 -12.95
N LEU A 55 -5.98 2.74 -12.40
CA LEU A 55 -5.34 2.45 -11.12
C LEU A 55 -6.37 2.47 -9.98
N PRO A 56 -6.25 1.59 -8.98
CA PRO A 56 -7.08 1.65 -7.81
C PRO A 56 -6.90 2.99 -7.10
N ARG A 57 -7.96 3.44 -6.45
CA ARG A 57 -7.92 4.63 -5.60
C ARG A 57 -7.77 4.18 -4.16
N ILE A 58 -6.84 4.78 -3.47
CA ILE A 58 -6.73 4.62 -2.02
C ILE A 58 -7.82 5.48 -1.38
N LYS A 59 -8.56 4.93 -0.43
CA LYS A 59 -9.61 5.65 0.29
C LYS A 59 -9.06 6.91 0.94
N ALA A 60 -9.78 8.04 0.78
CA ALA A 60 -9.43 9.28 1.45
C ALA A 60 -9.48 9.13 2.96
N GLY A 61 -8.53 9.74 3.67
CA GLY A 61 -8.44 9.73 5.12
C GLY A 61 -7.04 9.48 5.63
N LYS A 62 -6.93 9.25 6.93
CA LYS A 62 -5.66 9.01 7.60
C LYS A 62 -5.23 7.57 7.46
N TRP A 63 -3.98 7.37 7.08
CA TRP A 63 -3.35 6.08 6.90
C TRP A 63 -2.07 5.98 7.72
N GLN A 64 -1.81 4.82 8.27
CA GLN A 64 -0.51 4.44 8.79
C GLN A 64 0.24 3.67 7.73
N LYS A 65 1.50 3.99 7.53
CA LYS A 65 2.42 3.29 6.64
C LYS A 65 3.57 2.71 7.47
N VAL A 66 3.84 1.44 7.27
CA VAL A 66 5.01 0.74 7.83
C VAL A 66 5.86 0.27 6.66
N GLU A 67 7.07 0.78 6.55
CA GLU A 67 8.05 0.38 5.54
C GLU A 67 9.13 -0.46 6.19
N THR A 68 9.38 -1.63 5.64
CA THR A 68 10.41 -2.56 6.12
C THR A 68 11.46 -2.76 5.03
N GLY A 69 12.70 -2.41 5.32
CA GLY A 69 13.84 -2.59 4.43
C GLY A 69 14.43 -4.01 4.47
N GLU A 70 15.41 -4.28 3.61
CA GLU A 70 16.10 -5.58 3.56
C GLU A 70 16.86 -5.93 4.86
N ASP A 71 17.24 -4.93 5.65
CA ASP A 71 17.89 -5.11 6.94
C ASP A 71 16.90 -5.47 8.07
N GLY A 72 15.61 -5.63 7.74
CA GLY A 72 14.54 -5.93 8.67
C GLY A 72 14.13 -4.76 9.57
N LYS A 73 14.70 -3.57 9.36
CA LYS A 73 14.27 -2.39 10.09
C LYS A 73 13.01 -1.84 9.49
N SER A 74 12.08 -1.46 10.36
CA SER A 74 10.81 -0.87 9.97
C SER A 74 10.74 0.58 10.41
N GLU A 75 10.21 1.41 9.53
CA GLU A 75 9.85 2.79 9.79
C GLU A 75 8.34 2.93 9.73
N THR A 76 7.76 3.63 10.70
CA THR A 76 6.32 3.86 10.77
C THR A 76 6.04 5.34 10.62
N SER A 77 5.15 5.68 9.72
CA SER A 77 4.65 7.05 9.51
C SER A 77 3.13 7.06 9.40
N SER A 78 2.54 8.23 9.51
CA SER A 78 1.10 8.44 9.27
C SER A 78 0.93 9.66 8.39
N TYR A 79 -0.02 9.61 7.49
CA TYR A 79 -0.29 10.68 6.54
C TYR A 79 -1.78 10.72 6.17
N CYS A 80 -2.20 11.84 5.63
CA CYS A 80 -3.56 12.02 5.13
C CYS A 80 -3.59 11.80 3.62
N GLU A 81 -4.43 10.87 3.16
CA GLU A 81 -4.61 10.54 1.75
C GLU A 81 -5.81 11.29 1.16
N SER A 82 -5.66 11.84 -0.04
CA SER A 82 -6.70 12.62 -0.70
C SER A 82 -7.81 11.79 -1.36
N GLY A 83 -7.62 10.48 -1.52
CA GLY A 83 -8.52 9.61 -2.28
C GLY A 83 -8.39 9.75 -3.81
N LYS A 84 -7.39 10.47 -4.29
CA LYS A 84 -7.05 10.50 -5.72
C LYS A 84 -6.50 9.15 -6.16
N ALA A 85 -6.50 8.90 -7.47
CA ALA A 85 -5.81 7.72 -8.00
C ALA A 85 -4.34 7.77 -7.62
N ILE A 86 -3.74 6.60 -7.38
CA ILE A 86 -2.31 6.48 -7.13
C ILE A 86 -1.57 7.23 -8.24
N GLN A 87 -0.87 8.30 -7.88
CA GLN A 87 -0.07 9.05 -8.83
C GLN A 87 1.27 8.33 -8.96
N MET A 88 1.46 7.66 -10.08
CA MET A 88 2.79 7.19 -10.44
C MET A 88 3.48 8.28 -11.27
N HIS A 89 4.64 8.70 -10.83
CA HIS A 89 5.48 9.58 -11.62
C HIS A 89 5.88 8.83 -12.88
N LYS A 90 5.15 9.09 -13.97
CA LYS A 90 5.47 8.50 -15.27
C LYS A 90 6.76 9.13 -15.78
N PRO A 91 7.85 8.37 -15.84
CA PRO A 91 9.07 8.91 -16.38
C PRO A 91 8.86 9.27 -17.85
N ASP A 92 9.62 10.25 -18.32
CA ASP A 92 9.60 10.63 -19.73
C ASP A 92 9.85 9.38 -20.59
N LYS A 93 8.94 9.10 -21.52
CA LYS A 93 9.02 7.92 -22.40
C LYS A 93 10.36 7.83 -23.16
N ALA A 94 11.01 8.97 -23.39
CA ALA A 94 12.33 9.02 -24.02
C ALA A 94 13.44 8.43 -23.12
N GLN A 95 13.21 8.31 -21.81
CA GLN A 95 14.20 7.83 -20.84
C GLN A 95 13.94 6.40 -20.38
N CYS A 96 12.80 5.79 -20.74
CA CYS A 96 12.44 4.45 -20.28
C CYS A 96 12.23 3.50 -21.45
N ALA A 97 13.03 2.44 -21.49
CA ALA A 97 12.87 1.32 -22.40
C ALA A 97 11.64 0.47 -22.09
N LYS A 98 11.24 0.42 -20.80
CA LYS A 98 10.07 -0.29 -20.33
C LYS A 98 9.36 0.52 -19.25
N PHE A 99 8.04 0.64 -19.36
CA PHE A 99 7.14 1.10 -18.31
C PHE A 99 5.77 0.45 -18.54
N GLU A 100 5.45 -0.52 -17.73
CA GLU A 100 4.20 -1.28 -17.81
C GLU A 100 3.53 -1.37 -16.45
N ILE A 101 2.22 -1.20 -16.43
CA ILE A 101 1.37 -1.43 -15.28
C ILE A 101 0.35 -2.48 -15.68
N LYS A 102 0.20 -3.49 -14.85
CA LYS A 102 -0.75 -4.59 -15.07
C LYS A 102 -1.65 -4.77 -13.87
N ARG A 103 -2.88 -5.16 -14.13
CA ARG A 103 -3.82 -5.59 -13.09
C ARG A 103 -3.67 -7.09 -12.90
N THR A 104 -3.57 -7.53 -11.64
CA THR A 104 -3.58 -8.95 -11.30
C THR A 104 -5.00 -9.50 -11.26
N PHE A 105 -5.15 -10.82 -11.33
CA PHE A 105 -6.44 -11.51 -11.21
C PHE A 105 -7.18 -11.16 -9.90
N LEU A 106 -6.46 -10.94 -8.81
CA LEU A 106 -7.03 -10.59 -7.50
C LEU A 106 -7.29 -9.08 -7.32
N GLY A 107 -7.17 -8.28 -8.40
CA GLY A 107 -7.43 -6.85 -8.34
C GLY A 107 -6.26 -5.99 -7.87
N GLY A 108 -5.13 -6.59 -7.56
CA GLY A 108 -3.88 -5.87 -7.29
C GLY A 108 -3.25 -5.32 -8.57
N ILE A 109 -2.12 -4.65 -8.43
CA ILE A 109 -1.33 -4.09 -9.52
C ILE A 109 0.10 -4.60 -9.48
N VAL A 110 0.71 -4.69 -10.65
CA VAL A 110 2.14 -4.96 -10.85
C VAL A 110 2.67 -3.84 -11.74
N MET A 111 3.80 -3.29 -11.38
CA MET A 111 4.53 -2.30 -12.15
C MET A 111 5.92 -2.82 -12.48
N ASP A 112 6.29 -2.73 -13.74
CA ASP A 112 7.63 -2.98 -14.23
C ASP A 112 8.17 -1.74 -14.92
N MET A 113 9.37 -1.32 -14.55
CA MET A 113 10.04 -0.17 -15.11
C MET A 113 11.51 -0.45 -15.41
N GLN A 114 12.00 0.07 -16.51
CA GLN A 114 13.43 0.13 -16.84
C GLN A 114 13.73 1.44 -17.52
N CYS A 115 14.53 2.29 -16.88
CA CYS A 115 14.81 3.64 -17.32
C CYS A 115 16.31 3.94 -17.22
N GLY A 116 16.76 4.94 -17.97
CA GLY A 116 18.12 5.43 -17.96
C GLY A 116 18.86 5.19 -19.28
N ASP A 117 20.07 5.72 -19.35
CA ASP A 117 20.99 5.53 -20.46
C ASP A 117 21.99 4.40 -20.09
N PRO A 118 22.02 3.28 -20.83
CA PRO A 118 22.96 2.19 -20.56
C PRO A 118 24.42 2.61 -20.52
N ALA A 119 24.80 3.73 -21.17
CA ALA A 119 26.15 4.27 -21.11
C ALA A 119 26.47 4.98 -19.79
N GLN A 120 25.44 5.37 -19.03
CA GLN A 120 25.58 6.10 -17.77
C GLN A 120 25.05 5.30 -16.57
N TYR A 121 23.80 4.88 -16.63
CA TYR A 121 23.14 4.05 -15.62
C TYR A 121 21.84 3.44 -16.17
N VAL A 122 21.44 2.33 -15.61
CA VAL A 122 20.11 1.74 -15.81
C VAL A 122 19.48 1.51 -14.44
N MET A 123 18.27 2.00 -14.28
CA MET A 123 17.43 1.74 -13.12
C MET A 123 16.30 0.81 -13.55
N SER A 124 16.16 -0.33 -12.89
CA SER A 124 15.05 -1.26 -13.06
C SER A 124 14.24 -1.30 -11.77
N ALA A 125 12.92 -1.25 -11.87
CA ALA A 125 12.05 -1.41 -10.73
C ALA A 125 10.94 -2.42 -11.06
N HIS A 126 10.63 -3.23 -10.07
CA HIS A 126 9.47 -4.12 -10.04
C HIS A 126 8.73 -3.86 -8.74
N ALA A 127 7.44 -3.58 -8.83
CA ALA A 127 6.60 -3.37 -7.66
C ALA A 127 5.27 -4.09 -7.82
N THR A 128 4.77 -4.62 -6.70
CA THR A 128 3.42 -5.18 -6.60
C THR A 128 2.67 -4.46 -5.51
N ALA A 129 1.37 -4.26 -5.69
CA ALA A 129 0.49 -3.79 -4.64
C ALA A 129 -0.81 -4.58 -4.65
N SER A 130 -1.31 -4.91 -3.48
CA SER A 130 -2.52 -5.70 -3.27
C SER A 130 -3.27 -5.23 -2.03
N GLY A 131 -4.52 -5.65 -1.89
CA GLY A 131 -5.39 -5.27 -0.80
C GLY A 131 -6.72 -4.74 -1.33
N ASP A 132 -7.54 -4.21 -0.43
CA ASP A 132 -8.84 -3.65 -0.78
C ASP A 132 -8.78 -2.15 -1.11
N PHE A 133 -7.63 -1.51 -0.90
CA PHE A 133 -7.38 -0.08 -1.09
C PHE A 133 -8.31 0.85 -0.27
N ASN A 134 -9.09 0.27 0.64
CA ASN A 134 -10.03 0.97 1.50
C ASN A 134 -9.70 0.86 2.98
N SER A 135 -9.12 -0.26 3.39
CA SER A 135 -8.73 -0.49 4.79
C SER A 135 -7.30 -0.99 4.94
N HIS A 136 -6.81 -1.74 3.95
CA HIS A 136 -5.48 -2.33 3.99
C HIS A 136 -4.89 -2.44 2.59
N VAL A 137 -3.61 -2.10 2.46
CA VAL A 137 -2.80 -2.26 1.25
C VAL A 137 -1.43 -2.79 1.64
N THR A 138 -0.95 -3.78 0.91
CA THR A 138 0.44 -4.24 0.98
C THR A 138 1.14 -3.99 -0.35
N SER A 139 2.41 -3.63 -0.31
CA SER A 139 3.22 -3.55 -1.51
C SER A 139 4.63 -4.06 -1.28
N ASP A 140 5.17 -4.73 -2.29
CA ASP A 140 6.56 -5.14 -2.35
C ASP A 140 7.22 -4.45 -3.54
N SER A 141 8.36 -3.84 -3.32
CA SER A 141 9.13 -3.19 -4.36
C SER A 141 10.58 -3.64 -4.36
N THR A 142 11.12 -3.84 -5.54
CA THR A 142 12.53 -4.11 -5.76
C THR A 142 13.05 -3.13 -6.79
N MET A 143 14.06 -2.37 -6.44
CA MET A 143 14.73 -1.42 -7.31
C MET A 143 16.20 -1.80 -7.46
N THR A 144 16.69 -1.88 -8.70
CA THR A 144 18.10 -2.18 -9.02
C THR A 144 18.70 -1.04 -9.83
N LEU A 145 19.80 -0.49 -9.35
CA LEU A 145 20.61 0.49 -10.05
C LEU A 145 21.88 -0.18 -10.57
N THR A 146 22.07 -0.12 -11.88
CA THR A 146 23.27 -0.62 -12.56
C THR A 146 24.05 0.55 -13.16
N VAL A 147 25.32 0.68 -12.81
CA VAL A 147 26.23 1.67 -13.34
C VAL A 147 27.38 0.94 -14.02
N PRO A 148 27.77 1.30 -15.28
CA PRO A 148 28.87 0.63 -15.96
C PRO A 148 30.16 0.57 -15.12
N GLY A 149 30.75 -0.61 -15.03
CA GLY A 149 31.97 -0.82 -14.27
C GLY A 149 31.81 -0.88 -12.74
N LYS A 150 30.58 -0.81 -12.22
CA LYS A 150 30.29 -0.98 -10.79
C LYS A 150 29.36 -2.17 -10.55
N PRO A 151 29.42 -2.82 -9.37
CA PRO A 151 28.42 -3.79 -8.97
C PRO A 151 27.02 -3.15 -8.95
N ALA A 152 26.01 -3.89 -9.37
CA ALA A 152 24.62 -3.45 -9.25
C ALA A 152 24.23 -3.33 -7.77
N THR A 153 23.45 -2.31 -7.45
CA THR A 153 22.88 -2.09 -6.13
C THR A 153 21.39 -2.37 -6.20
N THR A 154 20.91 -3.26 -5.34
CA THR A 154 19.48 -3.61 -5.25
C THR A 154 18.96 -3.17 -3.88
N THR A 155 17.76 -2.63 -3.87
CA THR A 155 17.01 -2.26 -2.65
C THR A 155 15.63 -2.90 -2.74
N LYS A 156 15.21 -3.53 -1.64
CA LYS A 156 13.85 -4.07 -1.50
C LYS A 156 13.14 -3.41 -0.33
N ILE A 157 11.89 -3.09 -0.54
CA ILE A 157 11.04 -2.46 0.48
C ILE A 157 9.71 -3.21 0.48
N HIS A 158 9.32 -3.64 1.66
CA HIS A 158 7.96 -4.10 1.95
C HIS A 158 7.21 -2.98 2.65
N THR A 159 6.00 -2.68 2.18
CA THR A 159 5.15 -1.62 2.75
C THR A 159 3.79 -2.18 3.12
N GLU A 160 3.37 -1.92 4.34
CA GLU A 160 2.01 -2.16 4.80
C GLU A 160 1.32 -0.83 5.11
N MET A 161 0.10 -0.65 4.61
CA MET A 161 -0.69 0.54 4.87
C MET A 161 -2.03 0.14 5.48
N THR A 162 -2.40 0.79 6.58
CA THR A 162 -3.64 0.55 7.31
C THR A 162 -4.41 1.86 7.47
N TYR A 163 -5.70 1.84 7.12
CA TYR A 163 -6.60 2.97 7.29
C TYR A 163 -6.91 3.24 8.76
N LEU A 164 -6.73 4.47 9.21
CA LEU A 164 -6.96 4.85 10.61
C LEU A 164 -8.26 5.64 10.81
N GLY A 165 -8.84 6.21 9.75
CA GLY A 165 -10.05 7.02 9.89
C GLY A 165 -10.01 8.31 9.07
N ALA A 166 -10.72 9.34 9.51
CA ALA A 166 -10.65 10.66 8.89
C ALA A 166 -9.30 11.33 9.21
N CYS A 167 -8.86 12.23 8.33
CA CYS A 167 -7.70 13.08 8.60
C CYS A 167 -7.96 14.01 9.78
N ASP A 168 -6.91 14.41 10.47
CA ASP A 168 -7.03 15.39 11.56
C ASP A 168 -7.45 16.76 11.02
N PRO A 169 -8.19 17.57 11.81
CA PRO A 169 -8.57 18.90 11.38
C PRO A 169 -7.35 19.75 11.02
N GLY A 170 -7.31 20.22 9.76
CA GLY A 170 -6.21 21.05 9.25
C GLY A 170 -5.03 20.26 8.68
N GLU A 171 -5.01 18.94 8.77
CA GLU A 171 -4.03 18.10 8.11
C GLU A 171 -4.27 18.15 6.59
N LYS A 172 -3.22 18.50 5.83
CA LYS A 172 -3.30 18.54 4.37
C LYS A 172 -2.99 17.16 3.79
N PRO A 173 -3.74 16.71 2.77
CA PRO A 173 -3.40 15.48 2.07
C PRO A 173 -2.00 15.58 1.44
N GLU A 174 -1.22 14.51 1.56
CA GLU A 174 0.14 14.43 1.01
C GLU A 174 0.15 14.61 -0.53
N ASN A 175 -0.92 14.17 -1.20
CA ASN A 175 -1.12 14.31 -2.65
C ASN A 175 -2.12 15.44 -2.98
N GLY A 176 -2.27 16.43 -2.12
CA GLY A 176 -3.03 17.65 -2.38
C GLY A 176 -2.30 18.53 -3.39
N ASP A 177 -3.07 19.17 -4.30
CA ASP A 177 -2.51 20.13 -5.25
C ASP A 177 -1.77 21.23 -4.48
N ASN A 178 -0.48 21.43 -4.80
CA ASN A 178 0.24 22.67 -4.50
C ASN A 178 -0.10 23.72 -5.54
#